data_dcfe5b757c19d2d921d7f8fc9e0b0872
#
_entry.id   dcfe5b757c19d2d921d7f8fc9e0b0872
#
_cell.length_a   1.000
_cell.length_b   1.000
_cell.length_c   1.000
_cell.angle_alpha   90.00
_cell.angle_beta   90.00
_cell.angle_gamma   90.00
#
_symmetry.space_group_name_H-M   'P 1'
#
loop_
_entity.id
_entity.type
_entity.pdbx_description
1 polymer ?
#
loop_
_entity_poly.entity_id
_entity_poly.type
_entity_poly.pdbx_seq_one_letter_code
_entity_poly.pdbx_strand_id
1 'polypeptide(L)'
;GQVVGFDFDHRAVERAYIDARERGLNFLPLVIDAVNPSPAQGWAQVERGGLKERNEADAVLGLALIHHLAIGKNIPLYDAVTWLTGLAPNGVIEFVQKSDPMVRQLLRLRHDIFDDYNQQAFETYLAESARIVKSEVISTEGRTLYWYARD
;
A
#
# COMPACT_ATOMS: atom_id res chain seq x y z
N GLY A 1 -0.95 -2.30 -20.82
CA GLY A 1 -1.86 -2.27 -19.65
C GLY A 1 -2.15 -0.83 -19.24
N GLN A 2 -3.13 -0.66 -18.36
CA GLN A 2 -3.45 0.60 -17.71
C GLN A 2 -2.88 0.58 -16.28
N VAL A 3 -2.36 1.71 -15.82
CA VAL A 3 -1.91 1.89 -14.44
C VAL A 3 -2.80 2.92 -13.75
N VAL A 4 -3.32 2.59 -12.57
CA VAL A 4 -4.02 3.54 -11.69
C VAL A 4 -3.14 3.74 -10.46
N GLY A 5 -2.77 4.98 -10.17
CA GLY A 5 -1.96 5.33 -9.00
C GLY A 5 -2.80 6.05 -7.96
N PHE A 6 -2.56 5.76 -6.69
CA PHE A 6 -3.26 6.39 -5.58
C PHE A 6 -2.29 7.09 -4.64
N ASP A 7 -2.64 8.30 -4.25
CA ASP A 7 -1.96 9.04 -3.19
C ASP A 7 -2.99 9.91 -2.44
N PHE A 8 -2.74 10.21 -1.17
CA PHE A 8 -3.59 11.15 -0.42
C PHE A 8 -3.17 12.61 -0.63
N ASP A 9 -1.94 12.87 -1.13
CA ASP A 9 -1.44 14.21 -1.43
C ASP A 9 -1.97 14.71 -2.78
N HIS A 10 -2.92 15.63 -2.72
CA HIS A 10 -3.50 16.26 -3.90
C HIS A 10 -2.47 16.88 -4.85
N ARG A 11 -1.37 17.46 -4.31
CA ARG A 11 -0.32 18.08 -5.12
C ARG A 11 0.52 17.04 -5.85
N ALA A 12 0.81 15.91 -5.21
CA ALA A 12 1.50 14.80 -5.83
C ALA A 12 0.66 14.21 -6.98
N VAL A 13 -0.64 14.00 -6.73
CA VAL A 13 -1.59 13.50 -7.73
C VAL A 13 -1.73 14.46 -8.92
N GLU A 14 -1.87 15.77 -8.65
CA GLU A 14 -1.95 16.79 -9.72
C GLU A 14 -0.69 16.79 -10.60
N ARG A 15 0.50 16.79 -9.98
CA ARG A 15 1.77 16.72 -10.71
C ARG A 15 1.87 15.45 -11.57
N ALA A 16 1.55 14.30 -10.97
CA ALA A 16 1.54 13.02 -11.67
C ALA A 16 0.57 13.01 -12.85
N TYR A 17 -0.59 13.65 -12.72
CA TYR A 17 -1.56 13.80 -13.79
C TYR A 17 -1.03 14.65 -14.97
N ILE A 18 -0.39 15.78 -14.65
CA ILE A 18 0.22 16.66 -15.68
C ILE A 18 1.32 15.89 -16.42
N ASP A 19 2.25 15.28 -15.68
CA ASP A 19 3.36 14.51 -16.24
C ASP A 19 2.86 13.34 -17.12
N ALA A 20 1.84 12.63 -16.67
CA ALA A 20 1.24 11.52 -17.43
C ALA A 20 0.64 12.00 -18.75
N ARG A 21 -0.07 13.12 -18.76
CA ARG A 21 -0.64 13.72 -19.96
C ARG A 21 0.43 14.19 -20.93
N GLU A 22 1.42 14.93 -20.45
CA GLU A 22 2.51 15.48 -21.29
C GLU A 22 3.33 14.38 -21.95
N ARG A 23 3.51 13.25 -21.25
CA ARG A 23 4.28 12.10 -21.74
C ARG A 23 3.44 11.05 -22.44
N GLY A 24 2.13 11.23 -22.55
CA GLY A 24 1.23 10.25 -23.19
C GLY A 24 1.19 8.90 -22.48
N LEU A 25 1.33 8.88 -21.14
CA LEU A 25 1.34 7.65 -20.36
C LEU A 25 -0.09 7.15 -20.11
N ASN A 26 -0.29 5.84 -20.20
CA ASN A 26 -1.56 5.20 -19.78
C ASN A 26 -1.58 5.03 -18.26
N PHE A 27 -1.52 6.15 -17.56
CA PHE A 27 -1.48 6.26 -16.12
C PHE A 27 -2.56 7.23 -15.61
N LEU A 28 -3.41 6.76 -14.71
CA LEU A 28 -4.47 7.54 -14.07
C LEU A 28 -4.14 7.74 -12.59
N PRO A 29 -3.60 8.88 -12.17
CA PRO A 29 -3.43 9.19 -10.76
C PRO A 29 -4.74 9.68 -10.15
N LEU A 30 -5.08 9.19 -8.96
CA LEU A 30 -6.29 9.51 -8.22
C LEU A 30 -5.97 9.79 -6.76
N VAL A 31 -6.75 10.70 -6.16
CA VAL A 31 -6.67 10.95 -4.71
C VAL A 31 -7.45 9.89 -3.97
N ILE A 32 -6.79 9.20 -3.03
CA ILE A 32 -7.44 8.26 -2.12
C ILE A 32 -6.74 8.27 -0.76
N ASP A 33 -7.51 8.20 0.31
CA ASP A 33 -7.01 7.85 1.63
C ASP A 33 -7.14 6.33 1.81
N ALA A 34 -6.02 5.62 1.89
CA ALA A 34 -5.99 4.16 2.02
C ALA A 34 -6.61 3.66 3.33
N VAL A 35 -6.71 4.51 4.37
CA VAL A 35 -7.40 4.16 5.63
C VAL A 35 -8.90 4.46 5.60
N ASN A 36 -9.36 5.16 4.59
CA ASN A 36 -10.78 5.47 4.39
C ASN A 36 -11.12 5.41 2.89
N PRO A 37 -10.99 4.24 2.25
CA PRO A 37 -11.29 4.10 0.84
C PRO A 37 -12.77 4.34 0.57
N SER A 38 -13.08 4.77 -0.65
CA SER A 38 -14.46 5.06 -1.06
C SER A 38 -15.37 3.84 -0.86
N PRO A 39 -16.41 3.95 -0.03
CA PRO A 39 -17.42 2.89 0.14
C PRO A 39 -18.35 2.82 -1.07
N ALA A 40 -19.27 1.86 -1.06
CA ALA A 40 -20.40 1.84 -1.97
C ALA A 40 -21.26 3.11 -1.78
N GLN A 41 -21.81 3.66 -2.85
CA GLN A 41 -22.49 4.98 -2.83
C GLN A 41 -23.75 4.97 -3.68
N GLY A 42 -24.48 6.11 -3.61
CA GLY A 42 -25.75 6.32 -4.27
C GLY A 42 -26.93 5.81 -3.45
N TRP A 43 -28.13 5.83 -4.04
CA TRP A 43 -29.34 5.40 -3.35
C TRP A 43 -29.22 3.95 -2.90
N ALA A 44 -29.52 3.72 -1.63
CA ALA A 44 -29.37 2.41 -0.98
C ALA A 44 -27.94 1.78 -1.11
N GLN A 45 -26.91 2.57 -1.42
CA GLN A 45 -25.50 2.12 -1.63
C GLN A 45 -25.32 1.10 -2.78
N VAL A 46 -26.24 1.11 -3.76
CA VAL A 46 -26.21 0.14 -4.89
C VAL A 46 -25.88 0.77 -6.24
N GLU A 47 -25.77 2.10 -6.33
CA GLU A 47 -25.51 2.77 -7.61
C GLU A 47 -24.03 2.73 -8.02
N ARG A 48 -23.12 2.69 -7.05
CA ARG A 48 -21.68 2.61 -7.31
C ARG A 48 -21.03 1.75 -6.23
N GLY A 49 -20.40 0.65 -6.64
CA GLY A 49 -19.62 -0.20 -5.74
C GLY A 49 -18.46 0.55 -5.08
N GLY A 50 -18.03 0.11 -3.92
CA GLY A 50 -16.86 0.61 -3.22
C GLY A 50 -15.54 0.25 -3.93
N LEU A 51 -14.42 0.69 -3.40
CA LEU A 51 -13.11 0.41 -4.00
C LEU A 51 -12.90 -1.10 -4.22
N LYS A 52 -13.23 -1.91 -3.23
CA LYS A 52 -13.02 -3.36 -3.27
C LYS A 52 -13.85 -4.04 -4.36
N GLU A 53 -15.12 -3.65 -4.49
CA GLU A 53 -16.03 -4.25 -5.49
C GLU A 53 -15.69 -3.83 -6.93
N ARG A 54 -15.09 -2.64 -7.09
CA ARG A 54 -14.69 -2.12 -8.41
C ARG A 54 -13.29 -2.48 -8.83
N ASN A 55 -12.55 -3.13 -7.92
CA ASN A 55 -11.15 -3.42 -8.16
C ASN A 55 -11.01 -4.71 -9.00
N GLU A 56 -10.46 -4.56 -10.19
CA GLU A 56 -10.14 -5.63 -11.14
C GLU A 56 -8.64 -5.64 -11.48
N ALA A 57 -7.79 -5.23 -10.51
CA ALA A 57 -6.35 -5.13 -10.77
C ALA A 57 -5.70 -6.51 -10.87
N ASP A 58 -4.86 -6.71 -11.88
CA ASP A 58 -4.01 -7.89 -12.03
C ASP A 58 -2.84 -7.90 -11.04
N ALA A 59 -2.38 -6.71 -10.65
CA ALA A 59 -1.29 -6.53 -9.71
C ALA A 59 -1.40 -5.23 -8.90
N VAL A 60 -0.82 -5.23 -7.69
CA VAL A 60 -0.72 -4.05 -6.84
C VAL A 60 0.74 -3.74 -6.49
N LEU A 61 1.07 -2.44 -6.44
CA LEU A 61 2.35 -1.95 -5.94
C LEU A 61 2.10 -1.13 -4.67
N GLY A 62 2.45 -1.69 -3.52
CA GLY A 62 2.39 -1.02 -2.21
C GLY A 62 3.77 -0.52 -1.79
N LEU A 63 4.23 0.57 -2.43
CA LEU A 63 5.55 1.13 -2.20
C LEU A 63 5.49 2.22 -1.12
N ALA A 64 6.42 2.19 -0.16
CA ALA A 64 6.50 3.12 0.97
C ALA A 64 5.16 3.33 1.72
N LEU A 65 4.25 2.35 1.72
CA LEU A 65 2.90 2.49 2.24
C LEU A 65 2.71 1.83 3.61
N ILE A 66 3.27 0.62 3.80
CA ILE A 66 2.95 -0.23 4.96
C ILE A 66 3.23 0.44 6.32
N HIS A 67 4.33 1.18 6.43
CA HIS A 67 4.67 1.89 7.67
C HIS A 67 3.75 3.10 7.93
N HIS A 68 3.22 3.73 6.90
CA HIS A 68 2.22 4.78 7.07
C HIS A 68 0.90 4.21 7.58
N LEU A 69 0.48 3.05 7.11
CA LEU A 69 -0.73 2.38 7.60
C LEU A 69 -0.52 1.89 9.04
N ALA A 70 0.52 1.09 9.27
CA ALA A 70 0.73 0.44 10.55
C ALA A 70 1.12 1.45 11.65
N ILE A 71 2.17 2.24 11.44
CA ILE A 71 2.69 3.16 12.44
C ILE A 71 1.96 4.50 12.37
N GLY A 72 1.80 5.07 11.17
CA GLY A 72 1.18 6.38 10.99
C GLY A 72 -0.30 6.42 11.38
N LYS A 73 -1.03 5.34 11.13
CA LYS A 73 -2.49 5.28 11.30
C LYS A 73 -2.97 4.22 12.31
N ASN A 74 -2.05 3.53 12.99
CA ASN A 74 -2.35 2.47 13.98
C ASN A 74 -3.18 1.30 13.43
N ILE A 75 -3.03 0.98 12.15
CA ILE A 75 -3.66 -0.22 11.59
C ILE A 75 -2.79 -1.42 11.96
N PRO A 76 -3.33 -2.50 12.54
CA PRO A 76 -2.55 -3.70 12.79
C PRO A 76 -1.80 -4.16 11.53
N LEU A 77 -0.52 -4.54 11.67
CA LEU A 77 0.30 -4.91 10.52
C LEU A 77 -0.32 -6.06 9.72
N TYR A 78 -0.90 -7.03 10.42
CA TYR A 78 -1.66 -8.13 9.82
C TYR A 78 -2.78 -7.64 8.90
N ASP A 79 -3.60 -6.70 9.39
CA ASP A 79 -4.75 -6.16 8.63
C ASP A 79 -4.29 -5.38 7.41
N ALA A 80 -3.21 -4.59 7.54
CA ALA A 80 -2.64 -3.84 6.43
C ALA A 80 -2.08 -4.76 5.32
N VAL A 81 -1.39 -5.84 5.70
CA VAL A 81 -0.87 -6.85 4.75
C VAL A 81 -2.02 -7.59 4.07
N THR A 82 -3.00 -8.06 4.84
CA THR A 82 -4.17 -8.79 4.32
C THR A 82 -4.99 -7.92 3.37
N TRP A 83 -5.16 -6.63 3.71
CA TRP A 83 -5.88 -5.70 2.83
C TRP A 83 -5.15 -5.50 1.51
N LEU A 84 -3.82 -5.24 1.53
CA LEU A 84 -3.03 -5.04 0.31
C LEU A 84 -3.01 -6.29 -0.58
N THR A 85 -2.76 -7.46 0.00
CA THR A 85 -2.78 -8.71 -0.75
C THR A 85 -4.15 -9.07 -1.28
N GLY A 86 -5.21 -8.59 -0.61
CA GLY A 86 -6.60 -8.74 -1.05
C GLY A 86 -6.98 -7.92 -2.27
N LEU A 87 -6.18 -6.92 -2.66
CA LEU A 87 -6.48 -6.05 -3.80
C LEU A 87 -6.15 -6.69 -5.16
N ALA A 88 -5.16 -7.56 -5.24
CA ALA A 88 -4.81 -8.22 -6.51
C ALA A 88 -4.16 -9.58 -6.26
N PRO A 89 -4.23 -10.51 -7.25
CA PRO A 89 -3.61 -11.82 -7.13
C PRO A 89 -2.08 -11.77 -7.11
N ASN A 90 -1.47 -10.71 -7.64
CA ASN A 90 -0.02 -10.51 -7.64
C ASN A 90 0.31 -9.11 -7.13
N GLY A 91 1.51 -8.92 -6.61
CA GLY A 91 1.96 -7.59 -6.26
C GLY A 91 3.34 -7.51 -5.66
N VAL A 92 3.78 -6.28 -5.46
CA VAL A 92 5.01 -5.97 -4.75
C VAL A 92 4.68 -5.07 -3.58
N ILE A 93 5.09 -5.47 -2.39
CA ILE A 93 4.96 -4.66 -1.17
C ILE A 93 6.35 -4.31 -0.67
N GLU A 94 6.57 -3.03 -0.37
CA GLU A 94 7.78 -2.56 0.29
C GLU A 94 7.60 -2.60 1.80
N PHE A 95 8.44 -3.38 2.48
CA PHE A 95 8.58 -3.31 3.93
C PHE A 95 9.71 -2.35 4.28
N VAL A 96 9.45 -1.43 5.20
CA VAL A 96 10.39 -0.41 5.67
C VAL A 96 10.64 -0.62 7.15
N GLN A 97 11.87 -0.91 7.54
CA GLN A 97 12.24 -1.19 8.93
C GLN A 97 12.14 0.05 9.82
N LYS A 98 12.02 -0.15 11.15
CA LYS A 98 12.03 0.94 12.15
C LYS A 98 13.32 1.76 12.14
N SER A 99 14.42 1.23 11.62
CA SER A 99 15.70 1.92 11.43
C SER A 99 15.69 3.00 10.35
N ASP A 100 14.72 2.92 9.42
CA ASP A 100 14.57 3.90 8.34
C ASP A 100 14.26 5.30 8.88
N PRO A 101 14.86 6.37 8.34
CA PRO A 101 14.65 7.75 8.79
C PRO A 101 13.17 8.18 8.78
N MET A 102 12.38 7.74 7.80
CA MET A 102 10.95 8.07 7.71
C MET A 102 10.15 7.42 8.85
N VAL A 103 10.46 6.17 9.18
CA VAL A 103 9.80 5.47 10.30
C VAL A 103 10.20 6.09 11.63
N ARG A 104 11.49 6.42 11.81
CA ARG A 104 11.97 7.17 13.00
C ARG A 104 11.26 8.51 13.15
N GLN A 105 10.98 9.22 12.05
CA GLN A 105 10.25 10.48 12.09
C GLN A 105 8.80 10.26 12.53
N LEU A 106 8.12 9.20 12.08
CA LEU A 106 6.77 8.85 12.52
C LEU A 106 6.71 8.52 14.03
N LEU A 107 7.77 7.88 14.54
CA LEU A 107 7.85 7.48 15.95
C LEU A 107 8.33 8.59 16.89
N ARG A 108 8.93 9.68 16.36
CA ARG A 108 9.64 10.70 17.17
C ARG A 108 8.79 11.35 18.27
N LEU A 109 7.50 11.51 18.06
CA LEU A 109 6.58 12.22 18.98
C LEU A 109 5.54 11.28 19.61
N ARG A 110 5.79 9.97 19.59
CA ARG A 110 4.85 8.98 20.15
C ARG A 110 5.61 7.81 20.78
N HIS A 111 4.97 7.14 21.71
CA HIS A 111 5.50 5.87 22.22
C HIS A 111 5.48 4.81 21.14
N ASP A 112 6.54 4.05 21.04
CA ASP A 112 6.58 2.87 20.16
C ASP A 112 5.78 1.73 20.82
N ILE A 113 4.57 1.54 20.37
CA ILE A 113 3.65 0.47 20.80
C ILE A 113 3.50 -0.61 19.72
N PHE A 114 4.37 -0.61 18.71
CA PHE A 114 4.27 -1.44 17.51
C PHE A 114 5.28 -2.60 17.59
N ASP A 115 5.18 -3.45 18.61
CA ASP A 115 6.11 -4.56 18.84
C ASP A 115 6.08 -5.58 17.71
N ASP A 116 4.93 -5.76 17.07
CA ASP A 116 4.71 -6.61 15.91
C ASP A 116 5.17 -5.98 14.58
N TYR A 117 5.50 -4.68 14.56
CA TYR A 117 6.03 -4.04 13.37
C TYR A 117 7.52 -4.36 13.21
N ASN A 118 7.80 -5.54 12.70
CA ASN A 118 9.14 -6.03 12.36
C ASN A 118 9.09 -6.94 11.13
N GLN A 119 10.23 -7.16 10.51
CA GLN A 119 10.35 -7.90 9.25
C GLN A 119 9.84 -9.35 9.38
N GLN A 120 10.13 -10.03 10.46
CA GLN A 120 9.72 -11.41 10.68
C GLN A 120 8.20 -11.54 10.77
N ALA A 121 7.55 -10.66 11.52
CA ALA A 121 6.08 -10.62 11.60
C ALA A 121 5.45 -10.29 10.24
N PHE A 122 6.02 -9.31 9.52
CA PHE A 122 5.57 -8.97 8.17
C PHE A 122 5.64 -10.17 7.22
N GLU A 123 6.78 -10.88 7.19
CA GLU A 123 6.97 -12.07 6.36
C GLU A 123 6.00 -13.19 6.73
N THR A 124 5.73 -13.39 8.03
CA THR A 124 4.75 -14.35 8.52
C THR A 124 3.36 -14.00 8.01
N TYR A 125 2.91 -12.77 8.20
CA TYR A 125 1.58 -12.32 7.77
C TYR A 125 1.41 -12.33 6.24
N LEU A 126 2.49 -12.00 5.52
CA LEU A 126 2.49 -12.08 4.07
C LEU A 126 2.39 -13.54 3.61
N ALA A 127 3.10 -14.47 4.25
CA ALA A 127 3.06 -15.89 3.92
C ALA A 127 1.70 -16.56 4.25
N GLU A 128 0.99 -16.05 5.26
CA GLU A 128 -0.38 -16.49 5.57
C GLU A 128 -1.40 -16.02 4.51
N SER A 129 -1.15 -14.88 3.89
CA SER A 129 -2.05 -14.25 2.92
C SER A 129 -1.74 -14.61 1.47
N ALA A 130 -0.47 -14.91 1.15
CA ALA A 130 0.01 -15.15 -0.20
C ALA A 130 1.36 -15.88 -0.19
N ARG A 131 1.76 -16.46 -1.31
CA ARG A 131 3.09 -17.05 -1.48
C ARG A 131 4.11 -15.95 -1.78
N ILE A 132 5.18 -15.85 -1.00
CA ILE A 132 6.31 -14.98 -1.31
C ILE A 132 7.10 -15.61 -2.47
N VAL A 133 7.15 -14.92 -3.61
CA VAL A 133 7.86 -15.37 -4.82
C VAL A 133 9.33 -14.98 -4.76
N LYS A 134 9.61 -13.73 -4.35
CA LYS A 134 10.95 -13.18 -4.24
C LYS A 134 10.96 -12.06 -3.21
N SER A 135 12.08 -11.90 -2.52
CA SER A 135 12.37 -10.71 -1.74
C SER A 135 13.72 -10.12 -2.16
N GLU A 136 13.85 -8.80 -2.08
CA GLU A 136 15.08 -8.09 -2.44
C GLU A 136 15.28 -6.86 -1.56
N VAL A 137 16.43 -6.81 -0.89
CA VAL A 137 16.85 -5.64 -0.10
C VAL A 137 17.28 -4.53 -1.06
N ILE A 138 16.64 -3.38 -0.99
CA ILE A 138 16.86 -2.26 -1.91
C ILE A 138 17.57 -1.06 -1.28
N SER A 139 17.82 -1.09 0.03
CA SER A 139 18.57 -0.04 0.72
C SER A 139 19.35 -0.58 1.90
N THR A 140 20.42 0.12 2.28
CA THR A 140 21.22 -0.15 3.49
C THR A 140 20.46 0.18 4.78
N GLU A 141 19.37 0.93 4.69
CA GLU A 141 18.57 1.42 5.81
C GLU A 141 17.39 0.49 6.15
N GLY A 142 17.31 -0.65 5.46
CA GLY A 142 16.34 -1.70 5.78
C GLY A 142 15.03 -1.61 5.02
N ARG A 143 15.10 -1.27 3.72
CA ARG A 143 13.95 -1.38 2.82
C ARG A 143 14.06 -2.66 2.02
N THR A 144 12.99 -3.43 1.98
CA THR A 144 12.92 -4.71 1.27
C THR A 144 11.65 -4.76 0.44
N LEU A 145 11.78 -5.12 -0.83
CA LEU A 145 10.65 -5.43 -1.70
C LEU A 145 10.29 -6.91 -1.61
N TYR A 146 9.01 -7.19 -1.55
CA TYR A 146 8.46 -8.55 -1.55
C TYR A 146 7.49 -8.70 -2.71
N TRP A 147 7.85 -9.52 -3.68
CA TRP A 147 6.92 -9.96 -4.70
C TRP A 147 6.12 -11.14 -4.17
N TYR A 148 4.81 -11.02 -4.18
CA TYR A 148 3.90 -12.07 -3.78
C TYR A 148 2.98 -12.51 -4.92
N ALA A 149 2.49 -13.73 -4.84
CA ALA A 149 1.43 -14.27 -5.68
C ALA A 149 0.43 -15.03 -4.83
N ARG A 150 -0.87 -14.86 -5.12
CA ARG A 150 -1.96 -15.66 -4.58
C ARG A 150 -2.45 -16.61 -5.65
N ASP A 151 -2.78 -17.82 -5.24
CA ASP A 151 -3.43 -18.82 -6.09
C ASP A 151 -4.92 -18.52 -6.28
#